data_ceea346c1d0bff770d7859e82ce25791
#
_entry.id   ceea346c1d0bff770d7859e82ce25791
#
_cell.length_a   1.000
_cell.length_b   1.000
_cell.length_c   1.000
_cell.angle_alpha   90.00
_cell.angle_beta   90.00
_cell.angle_gamma   90.00
#
_symmetry.space_group_name_H-M   'P 1'
#
loop_
_entity.id
_entity.type
_entity.pdbx_description
1 polymer ?
#
loop_
_entity_poly.entity_id
_entity_poly.type
_entity_poly.pdbx_seq_one_letter_code
_entity_poly.pdbx_strand_id
1 'polypeptide(L)'
;MTYPTTARTLLGNIEHNLRGIRARVGDRLVLAAVKANAYGHGAAAVSQMIERTGAADWLGVATVEEGLQLRDAGVSLPILKFSPTRDVDDVTRALLAGITLSVVDEASIAQVAAAADALDLSEVAVHLKVDTGMRRVGAEPADAPALAASIAGHPRLRLQGVFSHLPISDSPAGDEFTRQQAALFADTAAAIEAGVGPVELKHLANSGGVLGHPETWFDLVRPGIMIYGSLPDPQAQRTVDLHPGLELTTRISFVKPVAKGETVGYGRTWTAPRDTYVATIPVGYGDGYSRLLSNRGRVVIGGASYPIAGRVCMDQTMIDLGPDPVAAVGDEAVLIGRRGDAEITVSDVAELMGTIPYEVTCLITPRVTREAVD
;
A
#
# COMPACT_ATOMS: atom_id res chain seq x y z
N MET A 1 16.83 26.61 0.44
CA MET A 1 16.54 25.79 -0.75
C MET A 1 15.78 24.57 -0.25
N THR A 2 14.63 24.29 -0.79
CA THR A 2 13.89 23.04 -0.54
C THR A 2 14.69 21.88 -1.11
N TYR A 3 14.64 20.74 -0.44
CA TYR A 3 15.28 19.50 -0.92
C TYR A 3 14.70 19.15 -2.31
N PRO A 4 15.51 18.92 -3.34
CA PRO A 4 15.02 18.88 -4.73
C PRO A 4 14.36 17.54 -5.09
N THR A 5 14.42 16.53 -4.21
CA THR A 5 13.81 15.22 -4.43
C THR A 5 12.36 15.25 -3.96
N THR A 6 11.45 14.90 -4.85
CA THR A 6 10.00 14.98 -4.63
C THR A 6 9.33 13.68 -5.06
N ALA A 7 8.46 13.17 -4.20
CA ALA A 7 7.51 12.11 -4.52
C ALA A 7 6.15 12.76 -4.82
N ARG A 8 5.73 12.73 -6.07
CA ARG A 8 4.43 13.24 -6.50
C ARG A 8 3.38 12.16 -6.46
N THR A 9 2.34 12.37 -5.71
CA THR A 9 1.17 11.49 -5.67
C THR A 9 0.16 11.97 -6.69
N LEU A 10 -0.11 11.15 -7.70
CA LEU A 10 -1.00 11.44 -8.83
C LEU A 10 -2.43 11.04 -8.42
N LEU A 11 -3.16 11.97 -7.77
CA LEU A 11 -4.48 11.70 -7.20
C LEU A 11 -5.51 11.32 -8.27
N GLY A 12 -5.47 11.95 -9.46
CA GLY A 12 -6.34 11.61 -10.57
C GLY A 12 -6.16 10.16 -11.05
N ASN A 13 -4.92 9.64 -11.07
CA ASN A 13 -4.65 8.25 -11.41
C ASN A 13 -5.16 7.28 -10.32
N ILE A 14 -5.01 7.63 -9.05
CA ILE A 14 -5.54 6.84 -7.93
C ILE A 14 -7.07 6.80 -7.98
N GLU A 15 -7.72 7.93 -8.27
CA GLU A 15 -9.17 7.98 -8.48
C GLU A 15 -9.59 7.12 -9.68
N HIS A 16 -8.90 7.20 -10.82
CA HIS A 16 -9.13 6.36 -11.99
C HIS A 16 -9.08 4.87 -11.63
N ASN A 17 -8.05 4.45 -10.91
CA ASN A 17 -7.87 3.07 -10.46
C ASN A 17 -9.05 2.62 -9.57
N LEU A 18 -9.44 3.44 -8.61
CA LEU A 18 -10.58 3.14 -7.72
C LEU A 18 -11.89 3.04 -8.49
N ARG A 19 -12.15 3.93 -9.45
CA ARG A 19 -13.32 3.86 -10.34
C ARG A 19 -13.32 2.60 -11.20
N GLY A 20 -12.16 2.20 -11.71
CA GLY A 20 -11.98 0.94 -12.44
C GLY A 20 -12.27 -0.29 -11.56
N ILE A 21 -11.81 -0.27 -10.29
CA ILE A 21 -12.12 -1.29 -9.29
C ILE A 21 -13.62 -1.36 -9.04
N ARG A 22 -14.27 -0.22 -8.79
CA ARG A 22 -15.70 -0.12 -8.55
C ARG A 22 -16.52 -0.65 -9.74
N ALA A 23 -16.15 -0.28 -10.96
CA ALA A 23 -16.78 -0.82 -12.18
C ALA A 23 -16.64 -2.34 -12.30
N ARG A 24 -15.49 -2.88 -11.87
CA ARG A 24 -15.21 -4.32 -11.88
C ARG A 24 -16.08 -5.09 -10.89
N VAL A 25 -16.23 -4.58 -9.65
CA VAL A 25 -16.90 -5.32 -8.56
C VAL A 25 -18.42 -5.06 -8.48
N GLY A 26 -18.94 -4.10 -9.24
CA GLY A 26 -20.35 -3.75 -9.27
C GLY A 26 -20.83 -3.12 -7.97
N ASP A 27 -21.91 -3.62 -7.42
CA ASP A 27 -22.57 -3.05 -6.23
C ASP A 27 -21.84 -3.35 -4.89
N ARG A 28 -20.69 -4.02 -4.92
CA ARG A 28 -19.92 -4.31 -3.71
C ARG A 28 -19.26 -3.03 -3.18
N LEU A 29 -19.21 -2.93 -1.86
CA LEU A 29 -18.49 -1.85 -1.21
C LEU A 29 -16.98 -1.99 -1.43
N VAL A 30 -16.28 -0.86 -1.49
CA VAL A 30 -14.84 -0.79 -1.65
C VAL A 30 -14.21 -0.21 -0.39
N LEU A 31 -13.34 -0.97 0.25
CA LEU A 31 -12.49 -0.51 1.35
C LEU A 31 -11.08 -0.26 0.81
N ALA A 32 -10.70 1.00 0.66
CA ALA A 32 -9.37 1.37 0.21
C ALA A 32 -8.34 1.17 1.34
N ALA A 33 -7.32 0.33 1.11
CA ALA A 33 -6.24 0.15 2.07
C ALA A 33 -5.26 1.33 1.98
N VAL A 34 -5.27 2.20 3.01
CA VAL A 34 -4.44 3.42 3.11
C VAL A 34 -3.37 3.35 4.20
N LYS A 35 -3.14 2.17 4.76
CA LYS A 35 -2.07 1.89 5.75
C LYS A 35 -0.68 2.21 5.19
N ALA A 36 0.32 2.30 6.06
CA ALA A 36 1.70 2.64 5.73
C ALA A 36 1.77 3.94 4.89
N ASN A 37 1.08 4.99 5.38
CA ASN A 37 0.97 6.28 4.71
C ASN A 37 0.43 6.16 3.26
N ALA A 38 -0.65 5.40 3.07
CA ALA A 38 -1.20 5.05 1.75
C ALA A 38 -0.13 4.39 0.85
N TYR A 39 0.55 3.35 1.38
CA TYR A 39 1.67 2.69 0.69
C TYR A 39 2.77 3.69 0.24
N GLY A 40 3.04 4.70 1.06
CA GLY A 40 4.03 5.73 0.78
C GLY A 40 3.51 6.93 -0.03
N HIS A 41 2.24 6.92 -0.47
CA HIS A 41 1.66 7.96 -1.34
C HIS A 41 1.10 9.19 -0.58
N GLY A 42 1.02 9.15 0.76
CA GLY A 42 0.45 10.24 1.56
C GLY A 42 -1.01 10.00 1.92
N ALA A 43 -1.23 9.36 3.09
CA ALA A 43 -2.56 8.87 3.50
C ALA A 43 -3.61 9.97 3.63
N ALA A 44 -3.26 11.14 4.14
CA ALA A 44 -4.20 12.24 4.30
C ALA A 44 -4.75 12.72 2.95
N ALA A 45 -3.87 13.06 1.99
CA ALA A 45 -4.29 13.56 0.68
C ALA A 45 -5.10 12.51 -0.12
N VAL A 46 -4.65 11.25 -0.10
CA VAL A 46 -5.36 10.14 -0.77
C VAL A 46 -6.74 9.93 -0.14
N SER A 47 -6.85 9.90 1.19
CA SER A 47 -8.13 9.67 1.87
C SER A 47 -9.11 10.83 1.69
N GLN A 48 -8.63 12.08 1.73
CA GLN A 48 -9.45 13.27 1.42
C GLN A 48 -9.95 13.26 -0.03
N MET A 49 -9.11 12.84 -0.98
CA MET A 49 -9.53 12.66 -2.37
C MET A 49 -10.62 11.58 -2.47
N ILE A 50 -10.42 10.41 -1.85
CA ILE A 50 -11.40 9.31 -1.83
C ILE A 50 -12.74 9.79 -1.29
N GLU A 51 -12.75 10.51 -0.16
CA GLU A 51 -13.97 11.02 0.46
C GLU A 51 -14.67 12.06 -0.44
N ARG A 52 -13.93 13.04 -0.97
CA ARG A 52 -14.47 14.08 -1.86
C ARG A 52 -15.11 13.50 -3.11
N THR A 53 -14.53 12.44 -3.68
CA THR A 53 -14.97 11.87 -4.96
C THR A 53 -15.92 10.68 -4.81
N GLY A 54 -16.08 10.14 -3.60
CA GLY A 54 -16.85 8.93 -3.34
C GLY A 54 -16.26 7.69 -4.01
N ALA A 55 -14.93 7.68 -4.27
CA ALA A 55 -14.29 6.60 -5.02
C ALA A 55 -14.19 5.29 -4.22
N ALA A 56 -14.23 5.33 -2.89
CA ALA A 56 -14.39 4.16 -2.02
C ALA A 56 -15.32 4.48 -0.85
N ASP A 57 -15.79 3.44 -0.15
CA ASP A 57 -16.80 3.54 0.91
C ASP A 57 -16.18 3.47 2.31
N TRP A 58 -15.05 2.80 2.42
CA TRP A 58 -14.30 2.55 3.65
C TRP A 58 -12.81 2.79 3.44
N LEU A 59 -12.11 3.06 4.54
CA LEU A 59 -10.65 3.10 4.60
C LEU A 59 -10.13 1.99 5.51
N GLY A 60 -8.95 1.44 5.18
CA GLY A 60 -8.32 0.38 5.98
C GLY A 60 -6.91 0.77 6.43
N VAL A 61 -6.66 0.66 7.74
CA VAL A 61 -5.40 1.00 8.39
C VAL A 61 -4.79 -0.18 9.15
N ALA A 62 -3.50 -0.11 9.47
CA ALA A 62 -2.80 -1.15 10.22
C ALA A 62 -2.70 -0.82 11.72
N THR A 63 -2.60 0.47 12.07
CA THR A 63 -2.43 0.96 13.44
C THR A 63 -3.54 1.93 13.82
N VAL A 64 -3.75 2.12 15.11
CA VAL A 64 -4.68 3.15 15.63
C VAL A 64 -4.18 4.54 15.24
N GLU A 65 -2.87 4.76 15.34
CA GLU A 65 -2.25 6.04 15.02
C GLU A 65 -2.50 6.47 13.58
N GLU A 66 -2.43 5.54 12.60
CA GLU A 66 -2.79 5.84 11.22
C GLU A 66 -4.26 6.31 11.10
N GLY A 67 -5.18 5.65 11.82
CA GLY A 67 -6.58 6.04 11.83
C GLY A 67 -6.81 7.42 12.45
N LEU A 68 -6.13 7.73 13.56
CA LEU A 68 -6.17 9.04 14.21
C LEU A 68 -5.63 10.15 13.30
N GLN A 69 -4.51 9.91 12.61
CA GLN A 69 -3.97 10.86 11.63
C GLN A 69 -4.97 11.18 10.50
N LEU A 70 -5.77 10.20 10.06
CA LEU A 70 -6.84 10.45 9.08
C LEU A 70 -7.97 11.28 9.69
N ARG A 71 -8.36 11.03 10.93
CA ARG A 71 -9.36 11.86 11.64
C ARG A 71 -8.87 13.30 11.84
N ASP A 72 -7.60 13.47 12.23
CA ASP A 72 -6.97 14.81 12.38
C ASP A 72 -6.89 15.55 11.03
N ALA A 73 -6.77 14.82 9.92
CA ALA A 73 -6.86 15.37 8.57
C ALA A 73 -8.31 15.68 8.12
N GLY A 74 -9.32 15.48 8.97
CA GLY A 74 -10.73 15.79 8.70
C GLY A 74 -11.48 14.72 7.92
N VAL A 75 -10.92 13.52 7.77
CA VAL A 75 -11.59 12.39 7.07
C VAL A 75 -12.67 11.81 7.96
N SER A 76 -13.90 11.69 7.45
CA SER A 76 -15.07 11.16 8.16
C SER A 76 -15.49 9.75 7.72
N LEU A 77 -14.99 9.25 6.59
CA LEU A 77 -15.27 7.91 6.10
C LEU A 77 -15.07 6.83 7.18
N PRO A 78 -15.85 5.74 7.19
CA PRO A 78 -15.60 4.60 8.05
C PRO A 78 -14.17 4.07 7.90
N ILE A 79 -13.52 3.78 9.04
CA ILE A 79 -12.14 3.26 9.08
C ILE A 79 -12.14 1.91 9.78
N LEU A 80 -11.59 0.87 9.12
CA LEU A 80 -11.34 -0.43 9.72
C LEU A 80 -9.85 -0.61 10.03
N LYS A 81 -9.53 -0.94 11.28
CA LYS A 81 -8.19 -1.40 11.67
C LYS A 81 -8.07 -2.90 11.48
N PHE A 82 -7.18 -3.36 10.59
CA PHE A 82 -7.11 -4.75 10.10
C PHE A 82 -6.62 -5.80 11.11
N SER A 83 -5.96 -5.40 12.17
CA SER A 83 -5.41 -6.32 13.18
C SER A 83 -5.97 -6.01 14.55
N PRO A 84 -6.04 -6.97 15.50
CA PRO A 84 -6.51 -6.69 16.85
C PRO A 84 -5.62 -5.65 17.53
N THR A 85 -6.20 -4.88 18.44
CA THR A 85 -5.50 -3.91 19.30
C THR A 85 -5.39 -4.53 20.69
N ARG A 86 -4.20 -4.57 21.27
CA ARG A 86 -3.94 -5.17 22.59
C ARG A 86 -3.66 -4.13 23.67
N ASP A 87 -3.29 -2.93 23.29
CA ASP A 87 -3.11 -1.83 24.23
C ASP A 87 -4.45 -1.20 24.58
N VAL A 88 -4.73 -1.02 25.86
CA VAL A 88 -6.02 -0.50 26.37
C VAL A 88 -6.23 0.95 26.01
N ASP A 89 -5.17 1.76 26.05
CA ASP A 89 -5.26 3.17 25.70
C ASP A 89 -5.53 3.34 24.20
N ASP A 90 -4.90 2.52 23.37
CA ASP A 90 -5.17 2.50 21.93
C ASP A 90 -6.59 2.03 21.59
N VAL A 91 -7.13 1.04 22.31
CA VAL A 91 -8.56 0.65 22.17
C VAL A 91 -9.45 1.86 22.46
N THR A 92 -9.21 2.51 23.61
CA THR A 92 -10.00 3.69 24.04
C THR A 92 -9.93 4.82 23.01
N ARG A 93 -8.72 5.17 22.54
CA ARG A 93 -8.50 6.21 21.52
C ARG A 93 -9.20 5.88 20.22
N ALA A 94 -9.14 4.62 19.78
CA ALA A 94 -9.78 4.16 18.56
C ALA A 94 -11.31 4.28 18.64
N LEU A 95 -11.93 3.87 19.75
CA LEU A 95 -13.37 3.98 19.96
C LEU A 95 -13.83 5.44 19.99
N LEU A 96 -13.12 6.31 20.68
CA LEU A 96 -13.41 7.76 20.71
C LEU A 96 -13.32 8.42 19.33
N ALA A 97 -12.44 7.90 18.47
CA ALA A 97 -12.25 8.39 17.10
C ALA A 97 -13.20 7.71 16.07
N GLY A 98 -14.09 6.83 16.50
CA GLY A 98 -14.99 6.09 15.61
C GLY A 98 -14.25 5.20 14.63
N ILE A 99 -13.15 4.55 15.07
CA ILE A 99 -12.39 3.58 14.30
C ILE A 99 -12.94 2.18 14.63
N THR A 100 -13.42 1.47 13.62
CA THR A 100 -13.89 0.09 13.76
C THR A 100 -12.70 -0.84 14.01
N LEU A 101 -12.78 -1.62 15.09
CA LEU A 101 -11.71 -2.54 15.48
C LEU A 101 -11.96 -3.96 14.99
N SER A 102 -10.88 -4.67 14.66
CA SER A 102 -10.92 -6.11 14.42
C SER A 102 -10.70 -6.87 15.71
N VAL A 103 -11.48 -7.90 15.94
CA VAL A 103 -11.34 -8.86 17.04
C VAL A 103 -11.07 -10.27 16.50
N VAL A 104 -10.37 -11.10 17.27
CA VAL A 104 -9.91 -12.43 16.82
C VAL A 104 -10.04 -13.52 17.88
N ASP A 105 -10.29 -13.15 19.13
CA ASP A 105 -10.38 -14.04 20.30
C ASP A 105 -11.14 -13.38 21.44
N GLU A 106 -11.51 -14.14 22.46
CA GLU A 106 -12.22 -13.65 23.65
C GLU A 106 -11.50 -12.48 24.34
N ALA A 107 -10.17 -12.50 24.36
CA ALA A 107 -9.39 -11.43 25.01
C ALA A 107 -9.55 -10.10 24.28
N SER A 108 -9.54 -10.08 22.93
CA SER A 108 -9.78 -8.88 22.16
C SER A 108 -11.22 -8.39 22.23
N ILE A 109 -12.18 -9.31 22.30
CA ILE A 109 -13.61 -8.97 22.49
C ILE A 109 -13.77 -8.32 23.86
N ALA A 110 -13.26 -8.95 24.94
CA ALA A 110 -13.37 -8.42 26.30
C ALA A 110 -12.71 -7.04 26.47
N GLN A 111 -11.57 -6.79 25.79
CA GLN A 111 -10.92 -5.48 25.83
C GLN A 111 -11.80 -4.38 25.19
N VAL A 112 -12.38 -4.66 24.01
CA VAL A 112 -13.26 -3.69 23.34
C VAL A 112 -14.54 -3.48 24.17
N ALA A 113 -15.12 -4.54 24.71
CA ALA A 113 -16.29 -4.48 25.57
C ALA A 113 -16.04 -3.62 26.84
N ALA A 114 -14.93 -3.88 27.54
CA ALA A 114 -14.57 -3.11 28.74
C ALA A 114 -14.35 -1.61 28.43
N ALA A 115 -13.73 -1.30 27.31
CA ALA A 115 -13.57 0.09 26.86
C ALA A 115 -14.91 0.74 26.49
N ALA A 116 -15.79 0.02 25.81
CA ALA A 116 -17.14 0.49 25.49
C ALA A 116 -17.97 0.78 26.74
N ASP A 117 -17.88 -0.08 27.76
CA ASP A 117 -18.52 0.12 29.09
C ASP A 117 -17.95 1.33 29.81
N ALA A 118 -16.63 1.45 29.87
CA ALA A 118 -15.95 2.57 30.56
C ALA A 118 -16.26 3.94 29.92
N LEU A 119 -16.45 3.97 28.61
CA LEU A 119 -16.80 5.17 27.84
C LEU A 119 -18.32 5.42 27.75
N ASP A 120 -19.14 4.55 28.33
CA ASP A 120 -20.61 4.58 28.24
C ASP A 120 -21.13 4.71 26.79
N LEU A 121 -20.48 4.01 25.84
CA LEU A 121 -20.91 4.00 24.44
C LEU A 121 -22.17 3.14 24.27
N SER A 122 -23.13 3.64 23.50
CA SER A 122 -24.39 2.91 23.26
C SER A 122 -24.20 1.65 22.41
N GLU A 123 -23.33 1.74 21.39
CA GLU A 123 -23.01 0.63 20.49
C GLU A 123 -21.62 0.82 19.88
N VAL A 124 -20.84 -0.25 19.81
CA VAL A 124 -19.53 -0.34 19.16
C VAL A 124 -19.56 -1.45 18.11
N ALA A 125 -19.39 -1.06 16.83
CA ALA A 125 -19.28 -1.99 15.74
C ALA A 125 -17.86 -2.61 15.72
N VAL A 126 -17.79 -3.93 15.57
CA VAL A 126 -16.53 -4.68 15.43
C VAL A 126 -16.58 -5.64 14.25
N HIS A 127 -15.41 -5.94 13.66
CA HIS A 127 -15.28 -6.99 12.67
C HIS A 127 -14.54 -8.19 13.26
N LEU A 128 -15.12 -9.38 13.16
CA LEU A 128 -14.47 -10.64 13.51
C LEU A 128 -13.58 -11.09 12.37
N LYS A 129 -12.28 -11.22 12.64
CA LYS A 129 -11.34 -11.74 11.67
C LYS A 129 -11.10 -13.21 11.86
N VAL A 130 -11.29 -13.98 10.78
CA VAL A 130 -11.11 -15.44 10.71
C VAL A 130 -9.86 -15.76 9.90
N ASP A 131 -9.10 -16.78 10.26
CA ASP A 131 -7.95 -17.26 9.50
C ASP A 131 -8.34 -18.50 8.67
N THR A 132 -8.57 -18.29 7.39
CA THR A 132 -8.91 -19.38 6.45
C THR A 132 -7.69 -19.95 5.73
N GLY A 133 -6.45 -19.58 6.15
CA GLY A 133 -5.23 -20.16 5.58
C GLY A 133 -4.04 -19.22 5.46
N MET A 134 -4.16 -17.92 5.80
CA MET A 134 -3.04 -16.99 5.84
C MET A 134 -2.05 -17.30 6.97
N ARG A 135 -2.52 -17.87 8.08
CA ARG A 135 -1.75 -18.28 9.28
C ARG A 135 -0.92 -17.15 9.91
N ARG A 136 -1.47 -15.94 9.86
CA ARG A 136 -0.84 -14.74 10.42
C ARG A 136 -1.58 -14.19 11.64
N VAL A 137 -2.89 -13.99 11.52
CA VAL A 137 -3.77 -13.48 12.59
C VAL A 137 -5.23 -13.68 12.19
N GLY A 138 -6.03 -14.21 13.12
CA GLY A 138 -7.46 -14.51 12.94
C GLY A 138 -7.90 -15.67 13.84
N ALA A 139 -9.18 -15.74 14.13
CA ALA A 139 -9.78 -16.88 14.82
C ALA A 139 -9.74 -18.13 13.91
N GLU A 140 -9.62 -19.31 14.51
CA GLU A 140 -9.84 -20.53 13.74
C GLU A 140 -11.32 -20.60 13.28
N PRO A 141 -11.59 -21.12 12.07
CA PRO A 141 -12.95 -21.21 11.54
C PRO A 141 -13.92 -21.93 12.48
N ALA A 142 -13.45 -22.97 13.20
CA ALA A 142 -14.26 -23.75 14.14
C ALA A 142 -14.67 -22.94 15.39
N ASP A 143 -13.87 -21.96 15.80
CA ASP A 143 -14.13 -21.13 16.99
C ASP A 143 -14.95 -19.88 16.65
N ALA A 144 -15.00 -19.50 15.38
CA ALA A 144 -15.61 -18.24 14.94
C ALA A 144 -17.10 -18.09 15.31
N PRO A 145 -17.96 -19.14 15.25
CA PRO A 145 -19.36 -19.02 15.69
C PRO A 145 -19.50 -18.71 17.18
N ALA A 146 -18.65 -19.29 18.06
CA ALA A 146 -18.67 -19.02 19.48
C ALA A 146 -18.25 -17.58 19.79
N LEU A 147 -17.18 -17.10 19.12
CA LEU A 147 -16.73 -15.71 19.24
C LEU A 147 -17.77 -14.71 18.75
N ALA A 148 -18.46 -15.02 17.66
CA ALA A 148 -19.57 -14.22 17.15
C ALA A 148 -20.73 -14.15 18.17
N ALA A 149 -21.07 -15.27 18.81
CA ALA A 149 -22.08 -15.32 19.88
C ALA A 149 -21.64 -14.50 21.11
N SER A 150 -20.35 -14.54 21.48
CA SER A 150 -19.78 -13.70 22.55
C SER A 150 -19.94 -12.20 22.24
N ILE A 151 -19.65 -11.77 21.00
CA ILE A 151 -19.86 -10.39 20.55
C ILE A 151 -21.34 -10.01 20.63
N ALA A 152 -22.24 -10.83 20.05
CA ALA A 152 -23.67 -10.56 19.98
C ALA A 152 -24.37 -10.59 21.36
N GLY A 153 -23.79 -11.35 22.31
CA GLY A 153 -24.26 -11.41 23.69
C GLY A 153 -23.91 -10.19 24.54
N HIS A 154 -22.97 -9.33 24.09
CA HIS A 154 -22.62 -8.14 24.84
C HIS A 154 -23.48 -6.93 24.43
N PRO A 155 -24.13 -6.22 25.39
CA PRO A 155 -25.15 -5.20 25.09
C PRO A 155 -24.63 -3.98 24.33
N ARG A 156 -23.30 -3.75 24.33
CA ARG A 156 -22.66 -2.60 23.67
C ARG A 156 -21.88 -2.97 22.42
N LEU A 157 -21.79 -4.25 22.07
CA LEU A 157 -21.06 -4.67 20.87
C LEU A 157 -22.02 -5.09 19.75
N ARG A 158 -21.67 -4.76 18.54
CA ARG A 158 -22.35 -5.22 17.32
C ARG A 158 -21.35 -5.87 16.37
N LEU A 159 -21.61 -7.13 16.03
CA LEU A 159 -20.87 -7.81 14.97
C LEU A 159 -21.30 -7.23 13.62
N GLN A 160 -20.55 -6.24 13.13
CA GLN A 160 -20.83 -5.60 11.85
C GLN A 160 -20.25 -6.38 10.67
N GLY A 161 -19.09 -6.99 10.85
CA GLY A 161 -18.45 -7.68 9.75
C GLY A 161 -17.67 -8.93 10.15
N VAL A 162 -17.50 -9.80 9.17
CA VAL A 162 -16.62 -10.98 9.25
C VAL A 162 -15.68 -10.94 8.07
N PHE A 163 -14.39 -11.21 8.29
CA PHE A 163 -13.42 -11.19 7.21
C PHE A 163 -12.24 -12.14 7.38
N SER A 164 -11.61 -12.46 6.25
CA SER A 164 -10.34 -13.17 6.21
C SER A 164 -9.36 -12.52 5.24
N HIS A 165 -8.25 -13.17 4.91
CA HIS A 165 -7.22 -12.63 4.00
C HIS A 165 -6.60 -13.72 3.14
N LEU A 166 -6.35 -13.40 1.88
CA LEU A 166 -5.82 -14.31 0.87
C LEU A 166 -4.29 -14.15 0.76
N PRO A 167 -3.49 -15.23 0.89
CA PRO A 167 -2.02 -15.16 0.81
C PRO A 167 -1.47 -15.23 -0.61
N ILE A 168 -2.21 -15.80 -1.59
CA ILE A 168 -1.67 -16.15 -2.92
C ILE A 168 -2.71 -15.98 -4.04
N SER A 169 -3.68 -15.08 -3.86
CA SER A 169 -4.73 -14.81 -4.85
C SER A 169 -4.26 -14.04 -6.10
N ASP A 170 -3.01 -13.66 -6.13
CA ASP A 170 -2.37 -12.86 -7.16
C ASP A 170 -1.53 -13.69 -8.15
N SER A 171 -1.35 -14.98 -7.88
CA SER A 171 -0.58 -15.88 -8.72
C SER A 171 -1.43 -17.09 -9.18
N PRO A 172 -1.36 -17.51 -10.45
CA PRO A 172 -2.08 -18.68 -10.96
C PRO A 172 -1.81 -19.97 -10.16
N ALA A 173 -0.62 -20.11 -9.58
CA ALA A 173 -0.29 -21.23 -8.71
C ALA A 173 -1.13 -21.29 -7.43
N GLY A 174 -1.74 -20.17 -7.04
CA GLY A 174 -2.60 -20.04 -5.86
C GLY A 174 -4.09 -20.19 -6.12
N ASP A 175 -4.54 -20.32 -7.36
CA ASP A 175 -5.96 -20.30 -7.73
C ASP A 175 -6.78 -21.36 -6.99
N GLU A 176 -6.30 -22.59 -6.91
CA GLU A 176 -7.01 -23.66 -6.20
C GLU A 176 -7.09 -23.40 -4.70
N PHE A 177 -5.98 -22.97 -4.08
CA PHE A 177 -5.96 -22.62 -2.66
C PHE A 177 -6.87 -21.43 -2.35
N THR A 178 -6.92 -20.44 -3.24
CA THR A 178 -7.80 -19.27 -3.10
C THR A 178 -9.28 -19.68 -3.15
N ARG A 179 -9.67 -20.59 -4.06
CA ARG A 179 -11.04 -21.14 -4.10
C ARG A 179 -11.40 -21.92 -2.83
N GLN A 180 -10.46 -22.74 -2.33
CA GLN A 180 -10.67 -23.46 -1.06
C GLN A 180 -10.84 -22.52 0.11
N GLN A 181 -10.05 -21.42 0.19
CA GLN A 181 -10.23 -20.40 1.21
C GLN A 181 -11.58 -19.67 1.09
N ALA A 182 -12.02 -19.37 -0.13
CA ALA A 182 -13.32 -18.74 -0.36
C ALA A 182 -14.49 -19.65 0.11
N ALA A 183 -14.42 -20.93 -0.20
CA ALA A 183 -15.42 -21.90 0.27
C ALA A 183 -15.42 -22.01 1.80
N LEU A 184 -14.25 -22.20 2.42
CA LEU A 184 -14.13 -22.27 3.89
C LEU A 184 -14.63 -20.99 4.56
N PHE A 185 -14.36 -19.82 3.97
CA PHE A 185 -14.85 -18.55 4.49
C PHE A 185 -16.39 -18.46 4.38
N ALA A 186 -16.97 -18.87 3.26
CA ALA A 186 -18.41 -18.89 3.06
C ALA A 186 -19.11 -19.80 4.09
N ASP A 187 -18.59 -21.02 4.28
CA ASP A 187 -19.13 -21.99 5.25
C ASP A 187 -19.03 -21.44 6.68
N THR A 188 -17.90 -20.81 7.02
CA THR A 188 -17.70 -20.19 8.34
C THR A 188 -18.67 -19.02 8.58
N ALA A 189 -18.85 -18.17 7.57
CA ALA A 189 -19.80 -17.05 7.66
C ALA A 189 -21.24 -17.57 7.84
N ALA A 190 -21.63 -18.60 7.09
CA ALA A 190 -22.95 -19.22 7.24
C ALA A 190 -23.16 -19.83 8.63
N ALA A 191 -22.14 -20.47 9.20
CA ALA A 191 -22.20 -21.01 10.57
C ALA A 191 -22.34 -19.91 11.63
N ILE A 192 -21.67 -18.76 11.44
CA ILE A 192 -21.83 -17.57 12.29
C ILE A 192 -23.27 -17.06 12.18
N GLU A 193 -23.76 -16.84 10.95
CA GLU A 193 -25.11 -16.29 10.70
C GLU A 193 -26.22 -17.20 11.23
N ALA A 194 -26.03 -18.52 11.24
CA ALA A 194 -26.96 -19.47 11.83
C ALA A 194 -27.11 -19.29 13.35
N GLY A 195 -26.07 -18.79 14.03
CA GLY A 195 -26.08 -18.56 15.49
C GLY A 195 -26.53 -17.17 15.92
N VAL A 196 -26.14 -16.13 15.16
CA VAL A 196 -26.34 -14.73 15.60
C VAL A 196 -27.19 -13.89 14.65
N GLY A 197 -27.66 -14.47 13.54
CA GLY A 197 -28.41 -13.75 12.50
C GLY A 197 -27.46 -13.16 11.42
N PRO A 198 -28.04 -12.46 10.42
CA PRO A 198 -27.29 -11.94 9.28
C PRO A 198 -26.17 -10.99 9.69
N VAL A 199 -25.00 -11.15 9.09
CA VAL A 199 -23.84 -10.26 9.23
C VAL A 199 -23.83 -9.26 8.06
N GLU A 200 -23.76 -7.98 8.37
CA GLU A 200 -23.85 -6.89 7.39
C GLU A 200 -22.75 -6.96 6.32
N LEU A 201 -21.49 -7.21 6.73
CA LEU A 201 -20.33 -7.14 5.85
C LEU A 201 -19.48 -8.42 5.91
N LYS A 202 -19.50 -9.20 4.87
CA LYS A 202 -18.58 -10.31 4.64
C LYS A 202 -17.52 -9.87 3.63
N HIS A 203 -16.22 -10.02 3.95
CA HIS A 203 -15.19 -9.55 3.04
C HIS A 203 -13.89 -10.39 3.07
N LEU A 204 -13.41 -10.80 1.88
CA LEU A 204 -12.25 -11.67 1.73
C LEU A 204 -11.23 -11.09 0.74
N ALA A 205 -11.68 -10.61 -0.44
CA ALA A 205 -10.82 -10.17 -1.53
C ALA A 205 -9.84 -9.06 -1.14
N ASN A 206 -8.57 -9.25 -1.44
CA ASN A 206 -7.52 -8.24 -1.56
C ASN A 206 -7.36 -7.84 -3.04
N SER A 207 -6.25 -7.18 -3.43
CA SER A 207 -6.01 -6.80 -4.84
C SER A 207 -6.04 -8.00 -5.80
N GLY A 208 -5.40 -9.12 -5.45
CA GLY A 208 -5.44 -10.34 -6.27
C GLY A 208 -6.85 -10.92 -6.39
N GLY A 209 -7.59 -10.97 -5.27
CA GLY A 209 -8.98 -11.40 -5.25
C GLY A 209 -9.89 -10.54 -6.12
N VAL A 210 -9.70 -9.21 -6.12
CA VAL A 210 -10.45 -8.30 -7.00
C VAL A 210 -10.16 -8.58 -8.48
N LEU A 211 -8.89 -8.78 -8.82
CA LEU A 211 -8.47 -8.97 -10.20
C LEU A 211 -8.90 -10.32 -10.78
N GLY A 212 -8.78 -11.43 -10.01
CA GLY A 212 -8.86 -12.77 -10.55
C GLY A 212 -9.96 -13.67 -9.97
N HIS A 213 -10.56 -13.34 -8.81
CA HIS A 213 -11.39 -14.26 -8.04
C HIS A 213 -12.72 -13.66 -7.61
N PRO A 214 -13.72 -13.52 -8.50
CA PRO A 214 -15.04 -12.95 -8.18
C PRO A 214 -15.76 -13.64 -7.00
N GLU A 215 -15.52 -14.92 -6.79
CA GLU A 215 -16.06 -15.72 -5.68
C GLU A 215 -15.59 -15.26 -4.30
N THR A 216 -14.56 -14.39 -4.23
CA THR A 216 -14.02 -13.84 -2.97
C THR A 216 -14.56 -12.46 -2.62
N TRP A 217 -15.38 -11.82 -3.47
CA TRP A 217 -15.75 -10.42 -3.28
C TRP A 217 -16.73 -10.22 -2.12
N PHE A 218 -17.72 -11.10 -1.96
CA PHE A 218 -18.81 -11.01 -0.98
C PHE A 218 -19.45 -9.63 -0.98
N ASP A 219 -19.60 -8.97 0.19
CA ASP A 219 -20.27 -7.67 0.32
C ASP A 219 -19.30 -6.50 0.15
N LEU A 220 -17.99 -6.71 0.45
CA LEU A 220 -16.98 -5.65 0.43
C LEU A 220 -15.63 -6.20 -0.02
N VAL A 221 -14.92 -5.45 -0.89
CA VAL A 221 -13.55 -5.78 -1.33
C VAL A 221 -12.52 -4.82 -0.73
N ARG A 222 -11.27 -5.30 -0.55
CA ARG A 222 -10.19 -4.56 0.10
C ARG A 222 -8.95 -4.43 -0.80
N PRO A 223 -9.06 -3.71 -1.92
CA PRO A 223 -7.88 -3.44 -2.75
C PRO A 223 -6.82 -2.66 -1.97
N GLY A 224 -5.56 -2.94 -2.27
CA GLY A 224 -4.40 -2.24 -1.75
C GLY A 224 -3.54 -1.74 -2.90
N ILE A 225 -2.49 -2.47 -3.26
CA ILE A 225 -1.48 -2.03 -4.23
C ILE A 225 -2.05 -1.60 -5.59
N MET A 226 -3.13 -2.23 -6.06
CA MET A 226 -3.76 -1.87 -7.32
C MET A 226 -4.38 -0.46 -7.31
N ILE A 227 -4.75 0.08 -6.14
CA ILE A 227 -5.20 1.47 -6.00
C ILE A 227 -4.09 2.42 -6.46
N TYR A 228 -2.84 2.06 -6.20
CA TYR A 228 -1.64 2.84 -6.47
C TYR A 228 -1.00 2.53 -7.84
N GLY A 229 -1.71 1.75 -8.68
CA GLY A 229 -1.35 1.52 -10.08
C GLY A 229 -0.36 0.40 -10.32
N SER A 230 -0.07 -0.45 -9.31
CA SER A 230 0.78 -1.62 -9.48
C SER A 230 -0.04 -2.91 -9.37
N LEU A 231 0.34 -3.91 -10.14
CA LEU A 231 -0.16 -5.27 -9.95
C LEU A 231 0.44 -5.88 -8.68
N PRO A 232 -0.30 -6.73 -7.95
CA PRO A 232 0.21 -7.41 -6.76
C PRO A 232 1.30 -8.45 -7.10
N ASP A 233 1.22 -9.07 -8.27
CA ASP A 233 2.19 -10.00 -8.86
C ASP A 233 2.25 -9.76 -10.37
N PRO A 234 3.40 -9.93 -11.04
CA PRO A 234 3.51 -9.79 -12.50
C PRO A 234 2.57 -10.72 -13.30
N GLN A 235 2.19 -11.87 -12.73
CA GLN A 235 1.28 -12.86 -13.33
C GLN A 235 -0.19 -12.59 -12.99
N ALA A 236 -0.51 -11.61 -12.15
CA ALA A 236 -1.88 -11.28 -11.80
C ALA A 236 -2.69 -10.88 -13.05
N GLN A 237 -3.97 -11.25 -13.06
CA GLN A 237 -4.88 -10.92 -14.16
C GLN A 237 -5.01 -9.39 -14.32
N ARG A 238 -4.95 -8.92 -15.57
CA ARG A 238 -5.08 -7.49 -15.91
C ARG A 238 -6.53 -7.15 -16.28
N THR A 239 -7.42 -7.23 -15.30
CA THR A 239 -8.87 -7.03 -15.50
C THR A 239 -9.34 -5.61 -15.17
N VAL A 240 -8.44 -4.75 -14.69
CA VAL A 240 -8.64 -3.32 -14.45
C VAL A 240 -7.46 -2.59 -15.10
N ASP A 241 -7.75 -1.50 -15.82
CA ASP A 241 -6.74 -0.59 -16.35
C ASP A 241 -6.16 0.25 -15.19
N LEU A 242 -4.87 0.06 -14.89
CA LEU A 242 -4.21 0.67 -13.75
C LEU A 242 -3.21 1.72 -14.20
N HIS A 243 -3.33 2.93 -13.66
CA HIS A 243 -2.42 4.05 -13.89
C HIS A 243 -1.50 4.27 -12.68
N PRO A 244 -0.19 4.55 -12.90
CA PRO A 244 0.75 4.79 -11.81
C PRO A 244 0.29 5.89 -10.86
N GLY A 245 0.30 5.63 -9.54
CA GLY A 245 -0.11 6.59 -8.50
C GLY A 245 1.03 7.49 -8.01
N LEU A 246 2.29 7.23 -8.42
CA LEU A 246 3.46 7.93 -7.88
C LEU A 246 4.50 8.20 -8.96
N GLU A 247 5.08 9.40 -8.93
CA GLU A 247 6.36 9.74 -9.55
C GLU A 247 7.40 10.09 -8.48
N LEU A 248 8.65 9.66 -8.68
CA LEU A 248 9.79 10.08 -7.88
C LEU A 248 10.79 10.82 -8.76
N THR A 249 10.99 12.10 -8.49
CA THR A 249 11.86 12.97 -9.29
C THR A 249 12.86 13.72 -8.43
N THR A 250 13.96 14.14 -9.04
CA THR A 250 14.94 15.03 -8.44
C THR A 250 15.58 15.94 -9.51
N ARG A 251 16.60 16.70 -9.16
CA ARG A 251 17.36 17.52 -10.10
C ARG A 251 18.84 17.21 -10.03
N ILE A 252 19.53 17.33 -11.17
CA ILE A 252 20.97 17.18 -11.23
C ILE A 252 21.63 18.27 -10.38
N SER A 253 22.49 17.88 -9.44
CA SER A 253 23.23 18.80 -8.57
C SER A 253 24.63 19.09 -9.05
N PHE A 254 25.23 18.21 -9.86
CA PHE A 254 26.59 18.35 -10.36
C PHE A 254 26.78 17.51 -11.62
N VAL A 255 27.66 17.99 -12.54
CA VAL A 255 28.10 17.25 -13.74
C VAL A 255 29.60 17.45 -13.90
N LYS A 256 30.32 16.38 -14.22
CA LYS A 256 31.78 16.45 -14.51
C LYS A 256 32.19 15.42 -15.57
N PRO A 257 33.27 15.71 -16.32
CA PRO A 257 33.92 14.69 -17.13
C PRO A 257 34.64 13.66 -16.26
N VAL A 258 34.69 12.42 -16.73
CA VAL A 258 35.41 11.29 -16.12
C VAL A 258 36.15 10.58 -17.27
N ALA A 259 37.47 10.44 -17.17
CA ALA A 259 38.24 9.80 -18.20
C ALA A 259 38.10 8.28 -18.18
N LYS A 260 38.30 7.65 -19.35
CA LYS A 260 38.34 6.19 -19.46
C LYS A 260 39.31 5.57 -18.44
N GLY A 261 38.84 4.55 -17.72
CA GLY A 261 39.60 3.84 -16.69
C GLY A 261 39.53 4.47 -15.31
N GLU A 262 38.99 5.68 -15.16
CA GLU A 262 38.69 6.25 -13.83
C GLU A 262 37.48 5.54 -13.18
N THR A 263 37.40 5.58 -11.86
CA THR A 263 36.37 4.89 -11.08
C THR A 263 35.49 5.86 -10.33
N VAL A 264 34.22 5.49 -10.13
CA VAL A 264 33.22 6.33 -9.47
C VAL A 264 32.66 5.66 -8.21
N GLY A 265 32.52 6.45 -7.14
CA GLY A 265 31.80 6.11 -5.92
C GLY A 265 32.53 5.15 -4.98
N TYR A 266 31.84 4.78 -3.91
CA TYR A 266 32.37 3.90 -2.86
C TYR A 266 32.73 2.51 -3.37
N GLY A 267 33.90 2.02 -2.96
CA GLY A 267 34.39 0.70 -3.32
C GLY A 267 34.83 0.61 -4.77
N ARG A 268 34.83 1.71 -5.52
CA ARG A 268 35.30 1.79 -6.91
C ARG A 268 34.70 0.69 -7.80
N THR A 269 33.39 0.43 -7.64
CA THR A 269 32.70 -0.70 -8.28
C THR A 269 32.28 -0.45 -9.71
N TRP A 270 32.45 0.76 -10.21
CA TRP A 270 32.25 1.16 -11.60
C TRP A 270 33.49 1.82 -12.14
N THR A 271 33.93 1.42 -13.32
CA THR A 271 35.07 2.00 -14.06
C THR A 271 34.55 2.54 -15.38
N ALA A 272 34.89 3.77 -15.71
CA ALA A 272 34.47 4.40 -16.96
C ALA A 272 35.01 3.60 -18.18
N PRO A 273 34.11 3.03 -19.01
CA PRO A 273 34.50 2.21 -20.15
C PRO A 273 35.03 3.05 -21.31
N ARG A 274 34.75 4.35 -21.30
CA ARG A 274 35.15 5.40 -22.25
C ARG A 274 35.24 6.73 -21.52
N ASP A 275 35.75 7.75 -22.17
CA ASP A 275 35.56 9.13 -21.70
C ASP A 275 34.06 9.41 -21.64
N THR A 276 33.61 9.98 -20.55
CA THR A 276 32.18 10.16 -20.28
C THR A 276 31.90 11.36 -19.38
N TYR A 277 30.65 11.81 -19.32
CA TYR A 277 30.18 12.75 -18.31
C TYR A 277 29.38 11.99 -17.24
N VAL A 278 29.61 12.34 -15.97
CA VAL A 278 28.90 11.77 -14.84
C VAL A 278 28.10 12.88 -14.16
N ALA A 279 26.77 12.69 -14.10
CA ALA A 279 25.88 13.51 -13.29
C ALA A 279 25.79 12.96 -11.87
N THR A 280 25.65 13.85 -10.90
CA THR A 280 25.29 13.53 -9.51
C THR A 280 23.89 14.05 -9.23
N ILE A 281 23.04 13.20 -8.68
CA ILE A 281 21.69 13.56 -8.20
C ILE A 281 21.64 13.42 -6.68
N PRO A 282 20.97 14.36 -5.95
CA PRO A 282 20.92 14.39 -4.49
C PRO A 282 19.81 13.48 -3.97
N VAL A 283 19.93 12.18 -4.21
CA VAL A 283 19.05 11.12 -3.72
C VAL A 283 19.87 9.87 -3.48
N GLY A 284 19.58 9.18 -2.37
CA GLY A 284 20.25 7.94 -2.01
C GLY A 284 19.43 7.09 -1.05
N TYR A 285 20.07 6.10 -0.40
CA TYR A 285 19.35 5.19 0.47
C TYR A 285 18.80 5.86 1.75
N GLY A 286 19.31 7.02 2.16
CA GLY A 286 18.73 7.83 3.23
C GLY A 286 17.35 8.41 2.86
N ASP A 287 17.02 8.47 1.57
CA ASP A 287 15.74 8.90 1.03
C ASP A 287 14.81 7.73 0.72
N GLY A 288 15.31 6.49 0.85
CA GLY A 288 14.62 5.28 0.45
C GLY A 288 14.95 4.77 -0.96
N TYR A 289 15.86 5.44 -1.69
CA TYR A 289 16.34 4.95 -2.99
C TYR A 289 17.40 3.88 -2.77
N SER A 290 17.02 2.62 -2.91
CA SER A 290 17.76 1.46 -2.40
C SER A 290 19.19 1.33 -2.93
N ARG A 291 20.11 0.94 -2.03
CA ARG A 291 21.48 0.61 -2.37
C ARG A 291 21.60 -0.62 -3.30
N LEU A 292 20.58 -1.46 -3.39
CA LEU A 292 20.50 -2.60 -4.30
C LEU A 292 20.45 -2.18 -5.78
N LEU A 293 20.12 -0.91 -6.06
CA LEU A 293 20.13 -0.34 -7.40
C LEU A 293 21.53 0.03 -7.90
N SER A 294 22.58 -0.09 -7.08
CA SER A 294 23.97 0.20 -7.44
C SER A 294 24.39 -0.58 -8.69
N ASN A 295 24.90 0.11 -9.71
CA ASN A 295 25.31 -0.44 -11.03
C ASN A 295 24.21 -1.18 -11.82
N ARG A 296 22.95 -1.15 -11.36
CA ARG A 296 21.82 -1.88 -11.96
C ARG A 296 20.68 -0.95 -12.37
N GLY A 297 20.41 0.05 -11.53
CA GLY A 297 19.33 0.99 -11.75
C GLY A 297 19.60 1.94 -12.90
N ARG A 298 18.55 2.64 -13.31
CA ARG A 298 18.57 3.65 -14.35
C ARG A 298 17.79 4.88 -13.90
N VAL A 299 18.04 6.01 -14.58
CA VAL A 299 17.35 7.30 -14.35
C VAL A 299 16.99 7.88 -15.72
N VAL A 300 15.81 8.48 -15.84
CA VAL A 300 15.40 9.16 -17.06
C VAL A 300 15.74 10.64 -16.96
N ILE A 301 16.46 11.17 -17.94
CA ILE A 301 16.84 12.58 -18.07
C ILE A 301 16.57 13.01 -19.51
N GLY A 302 15.84 14.10 -19.72
CA GLY A 302 15.54 14.62 -21.05
C GLY A 302 14.82 13.63 -21.98
N GLY A 303 14.08 12.66 -21.44
CA GLY A 303 13.38 11.62 -22.21
C GLY A 303 14.22 10.40 -22.59
N ALA A 304 15.49 10.33 -22.17
CA ALA A 304 16.37 9.19 -22.36
C ALA A 304 16.76 8.54 -21.04
N SER A 305 17.03 7.23 -21.08
CA SER A 305 17.36 6.43 -19.88
C SER A 305 18.89 6.24 -19.75
N TYR A 306 19.44 6.57 -18.56
CA TYR A 306 20.87 6.53 -18.24
C TYR A 306 21.15 5.59 -17.07
N PRO A 307 22.26 4.81 -17.09
CA PRO A 307 22.59 3.87 -16.03
C PRO A 307 23.20 4.55 -14.81
N ILE A 308 22.96 3.98 -13.63
CA ILE A 308 23.68 4.34 -12.40
C ILE A 308 25.14 3.89 -12.51
N ALA A 309 26.05 4.82 -12.23
CA ALA A 309 27.50 4.61 -12.22
C ALA A 309 28.02 4.45 -10.79
N GLY A 310 28.33 3.23 -10.38
CA GLY A 310 28.83 2.93 -9.06
C GLY A 310 27.72 2.68 -8.02
N ARG A 311 28.08 2.86 -6.74
CA ARG A 311 27.16 2.60 -5.64
C ARG A 311 26.24 3.77 -5.37
N VAL A 312 24.97 3.49 -5.12
CA VAL A 312 24.04 4.44 -4.48
C VAL A 312 24.60 4.73 -3.09
N CYS A 313 24.83 6.02 -2.80
CA CYS A 313 25.33 6.50 -1.52
C CYS A 313 24.15 6.84 -0.57
N MET A 314 24.43 7.35 0.62
CA MET A 314 23.38 7.75 1.57
C MET A 314 22.51 8.88 1.00
N ASP A 315 23.14 9.89 0.40
CA ASP A 315 22.49 11.15 -0.01
C ASP A 315 22.66 11.47 -1.50
N GLN A 316 23.39 10.63 -2.25
CA GLN A 316 23.75 10.92 -3.65
C GLN A 316 23.84 9.64 -4.48
N THR A 317 23.50 9.79 -5.77
CA THR A 317 23.64 8.75 -6.79
C THR A 317 24.29 9.35 -8.02
N MET A 318 25.23 8.62 -8.65
CA MET A 318 25.94 9.03 -9.85
C MET A 318 25.38 8.32 -11.07
N ILE A 319 25.29 9.05 -12.20
CA ILE A 319 24.67 8.61 -13.45
C ILE A 319 25.66 8.78 -14.59
N ASP A 320 25.91 7.74 -15.37
CA ASP A 320 26.72 7.80 -16.61
C ASP A 320 25.89 8.40 -17.75
N LEU A 321 26.18 9.63 -18.14
CA LEU A 321 25.50 10.35 -19.23
C LEU A 321 26.01 10.00 -20.63
N GLY A 322 27.17 9.32 -20.73
CA GLY A 322 27.80 9.08 -22.01
C GLY A 322 28.87 10.13 -22.40
N PRO A 323 29.36 10.06 -23.64
CA PRO A 323 30.50 10.88 -24.07
C PRO A 323 30.15 12.36 -24.29
N ASP A 324 28.89 12.68 -24.47
CA ASP A 324 28.42 14.05 -24.73
C ASP A 324 27.68 14.62 -23.49
N PRO A 325 27.84 15.92 -23.18
CA PRO A 325 27.17 16.56 -22.04
C PRO A 325 25.69 16.83 -22.37
N VAL A 326 24.88 15.79 -22.34
CA VAL A 326 23.44 15.84 -22.71
C VAL A 326 22.53 16.44 -21.64
N ALA A 327 23.09 16.76 -20.46
CA ALA A 327 22.33 17.31 -19.34
C ALA A 327 23.19 18.27 -18.51
N ALA A 328 22.52 19.23 -17.86
CA ALA A 328 23.14 20.28 -17.04
C ALA A 328 22.63 20.22 -15.57
N VAL A 329 23.34 20.93 -14.70
CA VAL A 329 22.90 21.16 -13.32
C VAL A 329 21.55 21.88 -13.34
N GLY A 330 20.58 21.34 -12.56
CA GLY A 330 19.21 21.83 -12.50
C GLY A 330 18.21 21.06 -13.36
N ASP A 331 18.67 20.28 -14.34
CA ASP A 331 17.78 19.45 -15.16
C ASP A 331 17.11 18.37 -14.31
N GLU A 332 15.87 18.03 -14.70
CA GLU A 332 15.09 17.01 -14.01
C GLU A 332 15.67 15.61 -14.28
N ALA A 333 15.72 14.82 -13.22
CA ALA A 333 16.05 13.40 -13.26
C ALA A 333 14.88 12.60 -12.64
N VAL A 334 14.30 11.67 -13.40
CA VAL A 334 13.16 10.86 -13.01
C VAL A 334 13.66 9.48 -12.60
N LEU A 335 13.39 9.11 -11.35
CA LEU A 335 13.78 7.81 -10.78
C LEU A 335 12.65 6.79 -10.89
N ILE A 336 11.40 7.24 -10.76
CA ILE A 336 10.17 6.50 -11.03
C ILE A 336 9.23 7.44 -11.78
N GLY A 337 8.72 7.02 -12.92
CA GLY A 337 7.82 7.81 -13.76
C GLY A 337 8.23 7.81 -15.22
N ARG A 338 7.56 8.62 -16.03
CA ARG A 338 7.74 8.69 -17.48
C ARG A 338 8.13 10.09 -17.94
N ARG A 339 9.07 10.18 -18.90
CA ARG A 339 9.33 11.40 -19.69
C ARG A 339 9.60 10.98 -21.14
N GLY A 340 8.79 11.51 -22.07
CA GLY A 340 8.83 11.06 -23.47
C GLY A 340 8.53 9.58 -23.60
N ASP A 341 9.37 8.84 -24.32
CA ASP A 341 9.24 7.40 -24.52
C ASP A 341 9.91 6.56 -23.42
N ALA A 342 10.70 7.18 -22.55
CA ALA A 342 11.40 6.49 -21.46
C ALA A 342 10.55 6.48 -20.19
N GLU A 343 10.45 5.30 -19.58
CA GLU A 343 9.71 5.05 -18.34
C GLU A 343 10.51 4.16 -17.39
N ILE A 344 10.36 4.41 -16.11
CA ILE A 344 10.80 3.52 -15.02
C ILE A 344 9.61 3.35 -14.08
N THR A 345 9.07 2.15 -14.02
CA THR A 345 7.94 1.82 -13.17
C THR A 345 8.38 1.41 -11.77
N VAL A 346 7.47 1.45 -10.80
CA VAL A 346 7.69 0.87 -9.47
C VAL A 346 8.04 -0.62 -9.56
N SER A 347 7.44 -1.34 -10.52
CA SER A 347 7.70 -2.77 -10.76
C SER A 347 9.12 -3.02 -11.29
N ASP A 348 9.64 -2.17 -12.18
CA ASP A 348 11.02 -2.28 -12.67
C ASP A 348 12.03 -2.12 -11.53
N VAL A 349 11.76 -1.16 -10.63
CA VAL A 349 12.60 -0.94 -9.44
C VAL A 349 12.51 -2.13 -8.49
N ALA A 350 11.32 -2.68 -8.27
CA ALA A 350 11.11 -3.86 -7.42
C ALA A 350 11.86 -5.08 -7.96
N GLU A 351 11.79 -5.34 -9.27
CA GLU A 351 12.51 -6.44 -9.92
C GLU A 351 14.03 -6.30 -9.74
N LEU A 352 14.57 -5.10 -9.99
CA LEU A 352 16.01 -4.83 -9.79
C LEU A 352 16.44 -5.01 -8.33
N MET A 353 15.56 -4.72 -7.37
CA MET A 353 15.82 -4.91 -5.94
C MET A 353 15.61 -6.36 -5.47
N GLY A 354 14.91 -7.19 -6.23
CA GLY A 354 14.51 -8.54 -5.83
C GLY A 354 13.39 -8.54 -4.79
N THR A 355 12.45 -7.61 -4.90
CA THR A 355 11.32 -7.42 -3.98
C THR A 355 10.02 -7.15 -4.74
N ILE A 356 9.02 -6.59 -4.06
CA ILE A 356 7.68 -6.29 -4.57
C ILE A 356 7.38 -4.78 -4.61
N PRO A 357 6.48 -4.31 -5.50
CA PRO A 357 6.10 -2.90 -5.61
C PRO A 357 5.70 -2.24 -4.29
N TYR A 358 5.08 -2.98 -3.38
CA TYR A 358 4.68 -2.53 -2.04
C TYR A 358 5.86 -1.97 -1.23
N GLU A 359 7.00 -2.69 -1.21
CA GLU A 359 8.18 -2.28 -0.44
C GLU A 359 8.81 -1.04 -1.06
N VAL A 360 8.94 -0.97 -2.37
CA VAL A 360 9.60 0.15 -3.06
C VAL A 360 9.00 1.49 -2.66
N THR A 361 7.68 1.62 -2.69
CA THR A 361 7.00 2.88 -2.37
C THR A 361 6.97 3.16 -0.87
N CYS A 362 6.88 2.12 -0.03
CA CYS A 362 6.94 2.26 1.43
C CYS A 362 8.34 2.65 1.95
N LEU A 363 9.41 2.35 1.21
CA LEU A 363 10.78 2.73 1.59
C LEU A 363 11.06 4.23 1.47
N ILE A 364 10.28 4.99 0.68
CA ILE A 364 10.46 6.44 0.53
C ILE A 364 10.30 7.11 1.90
N THR A 365 11.41 7.68 2.40
CA THR A 365 11.48 8.24 3.75
C THR A 365 10.80 9.63 3.85
N PRO A 366 10.53 10.13 5.07
CA PRO A 366 10.01 11.49 5.28
C PRO A 366 10.96 12.61 4.82
N ARG A 367 12.23 12.34 4.49
CA ARG A 367 13.15 13.33 3.89
C ARG A 367 12.68 13.79 2.51
N VAL A 368 12.01 12.92 1.78
CA VAL A 368 11.48 13.21 0.46
C VAL A 368 10.18 14.00 0.60
N THR A 369 10.13 15.19 0.01
CA THR A 369 8.92 16.00 -0.04
C THR A 369 7.82 15.27 -0.80
N ARG A 370 6.63 15.17 -0.22
CA ARG A 370 5.46 14.63 -0.91
C ARG A 370 4.56 15.74 -1.40
N GLU A 371 4.21 15.68 -2.67
CA GLU A 371 3.30 16.62 -3.33
C GLU A 371 2.13 15.84 -3.90
N ALA A 372 0.92 16.15 -3.46
CA ALA A 372 -0.29 15.64 -4.07
C ALA A 372 -0.64 16.52 -5.28
N VAL A 373 -0.83 15.89 -6.43
CA VAL A 373 -1.21 16.56 -7.69
C VAL A 373 -2.44 15.85 -8.28
N ASP A 374 -3.32 16.64 -8.90
CA ASP A 374 -4.54 16.16 -9.56
C ASP A 374 -4.24 15.56 -10.95
#